data_e78c85d3c024d868f4baa0870996b045
#
_entry.id   e78c85d3c024d868f4baa0870996b045
#
_cell.length_a   1.000
_cell.length_b   1.000
_cell.length_c   1.000
_cell.angle_alpha   90.00
_cell.angle_beta   90.00
_cell.angle_gamma   90.00
#
_symmetry.space_group_name_H-M   'P 1'
#
loop_
_entity.id
_entity.type
_entity.pdbx_description
1 polymer ?
#
loop_
_entity_poly.entity_id
_entity_poly.type
_entity_poly.pdbx_seq_one_letter_code
_entity_poly.pdbx_strand_id
1 'polypeptide(L)'
;MNGKRYLLDTNAVIQLLAGNLSLIKMVEDSDFLAISVISKLEFLSYPDLTEDEKNAFSELLEDLTVFDLMASDSALMQETVAMRIDGGLKLPDAVIAATALVNACEVITNDTHFVHQKRVQARTYDL
;
A
#
# COMPACT_ATOMS: atom_id res chain seq x y z
N MET A 1 0.12 -6.78 -21.65
CA MET A 1 1.33 -7.14 -20.94
C MET A 1 1.14 -7.04 -19.43
N ASN A 2 1.48 -8.08 -18.72
CA ASN A 2 1.26 -8.13 -17.28
C ASN A 2 2.45 -7.53 -16.55
N GLY A 3 2.43 -6.21 -16.42
CA GLY A 3 3.44 -5.54 -15.64
C GLY A 3 3.33 -5.86 -14.16
N LYS A 4 4.42 -5.67 -13.43
CA LYS A 4 4.45 -5.81 -11.97
C LYS A 4 3.93 -4.51 -11.37
N ARG A 5 2.66 -4.52 -11.03
CA ARG A 5 1.96 -3.37 -10.46
C ARG A 5 1.78 -3.59 -8.97
N TYR A 6 2.45 -2.78 -8.17
CA TYR A 6 2.50 -2.98 -6.73
C TYR A 6 1.95 -1.77 -5.98
N LEU A 7 1.19 -2.05 -4.94
CA LEU A 7 0.77 -1.06 -3.95
C LEU A 7 1.33 -1.49 -2.60
N LEU A 8 2.17 -0.63 -2.02
CA LEU A 8 2.79 -0.92 -0.72
C LEU A 8 1.82 -0.59 0.40
N ASP A 9 1.68 -1.49 1.37
CA ASP A 9 1.01 -1.14 2.61
C ASP A 9 1.93 -0.27 3.48
N THR A 10 1.43 0.24 4.58
CA THR A 10 2.19 1.18 5.41
C THR A 10 3.47 0.56 5.97
N ASN A 11 3.41 -0.70 6.44
CA ASN A 11 4.60 -1.37 6.96
C ASN A 11 5.63 -1.62 5.87
N ALA A 12 5.20 -1.92 4.64
CA ALA A 12 6.12 -2.10 3.52
C ALA A 12 6.86 -0.79 3.21
N VAL A 13 6.18 0.34 3.29
CA VAL A 13 6.84 1.66 3.13
C VAL A 13 7.92 1.84 4.20
N ILE A 14 7.60 1.55 5.45
CA ILE A 14 8.56 1.69 6.56
C ILE A 14 9.78 0.81 6.32
N GLN A 15 9.57 -0.44 5.95
CA GLN A 15 10.65 -1.40 5.72
C GLN A 15 11.50 -1.03 4.49
N LEU A 16 10.86 -0.52 3.45
CA LEU A 16 11.57 -0.04 2.26
C LEU A 16 12.52 1.10 2.62
N LEU A 17 12.03 2.09 3.36
CA LEU A 17 12.83 3.24 3.79
C LEU A 17 13.91 2.84 4.80
N ALA A 18 13.71 1.74 5.52
CA ALA A 18 14.73 1.19 6.42
C ALA A 18 15.80 0.37 5.69
N GLY A 19 15.68 0.21 4.37
CA GLY A 19 16.69 -0.47 3.57
C GLY A 19 16.48 -1.96 3.36
N ASN A 20 15.25 -2.45 3.52
CA ASN A 20 14.95 -3.87 3.30
C ASN A 20 15.30 -4.27 1.86
N LEU A 21 16.25 -5.19 1.70
CA LEU A 21 16.78 -5.55 0.38
C LEU A 21 15.75 -6.25 -0.51
N SER A 22 14.89 -7.08 0.06
CA SER A 22 13.82 -7.76 -0.67
C SER A 22 12.86 -6.73 -1.29
N LEU A 23 12.46 -5.73 -0.51
CA LEU A 23 11.57 -4.67 -0.98
C LEU A 23 12.24 -3.77 -2.03
N ILE A 24 13.50 -3.41 -1.81
CA ILE A 24 14.26 -2.61 -2.78
C ILE A 24 14.26 -3.30 -4.13
N LYS A 25 14.53 -4.60 -4.13
CA LYS A 25 14.55 -5.39 -5.37
C LYS A 25 13.17 -5.43 -6.03
N MET A 26 12.10 -5.65 -5.25
CA MET A 26 10.74 -5.67 -5.78
C MET A 26 10.38 -4.33 -6.41
N VAL A 27 10.74 -3.24 -5.76
CA VAL A 27 10.48 -1.88 -6.26
C VAL A 27 11.25 -1.63 -7.56
N GLU A 28 12.53 -2.00 -7.61
CA GLU A 28 13.35 -1.86 -8.82
C GLU A 28 12.79 -2.65 -9.99
N ASP A 29 12.21 -3.82 -9.73
CA ASP A 29 11.61 -4.69 -10.76
C ASP A 29 10.18 -4.29 -11.11
N SER A 30 9.58 -3.33 -10.41
CA SER A 30 8.18 -2.96 -10.63
C SER A 30 8.01 -2.11 -11.89
N ASP A 31 6.86 -2.29 -12.54
CA ASP A 31 6.45 -1.46 -13.68
C ASP A 31 5.57 -0.29 -13.22
N PHE A 32 4.93 -0.45 -12.07
CA PHE A 32 4.09 0.58 -11.47
C PHE A 32 4.13 0.43 -9.95
N LEU A 33 4.35 1.52 -9.25
CA LEU A 33 4.44 1.54 -7.80
C LEU A 33 3.53 2.62 -7.24
N ALA A 34 2.76 2.26 -6.21
CA ALA A 34 1.80 3.17 -5.61
C ALA A 34 1.66 2.93 -4.12
N ILE A 35 1.09 3.90 -3.45
CA ILE A 35 0.55 3.76 -2.10
C ILE A 35 -0.83 4.42 -2.05
N SER A 36 -1.62 4.05 -1.06
CA SER A 36 -2.86 4.76 -0.73
C SER A 36 -2.52 6.04 0.05
N VAL A 37 -3.34 7.07 -0.09
CA VAL A 37 -3.26 8.25 0.77
C VAL A 37 -3.35 7.88 2.25
N ILE A 38 -4.03 6.77 2.57
CA ILE A 38 -4.08 6.24 3.95
C ILE A 38 -2.67 5.92 4.45
N SER A 39 -1.87 5.24 3.65
CA SER A 39 -0.48 4.92 4.04
C SER A 39 0.38 6.17 4.21
N LYS A 40 0.16 7.17 3.36
CA LYS A 40 0.84 8.47 3.51
C LYS A 40 0.51 9.10 4.85
N LEU A 41 -0.78 9.13 5.20
CA LEU A 41 -1.23 9.71 6.48
C LEU A 41 -0.72 8.92 7.67
N GLU A 42 -0.77 7.60 7.60
CA GLU A 42 -0.28 6.74 8.67
C GLU A 42 1.21 6.93 8.91
N PHE A 43 2.00 6.97 7.82
CA PHE A 43 3.43 7.19 7.94
C PHE A 43 3.74 8.53 8.60
N LEU A 44 3.10 9.59 8.14
CA LEU A 44 3.33 10.94 8.67
C LEU A 44 2.80 11.13 10.09
N SER A 45 1.99 10.21 10.57
CA SER A 45 1.40 10.26 11.90
C SER A 45 2.24 9.56 12.98
N TYR A 46 3.34 8.92 12.60
CA TYR A 46 4.19 8.26 13.58
C TYR A 46 4.82 9.30 14.51
N PRO A 47 4.76 9.08 15.85
CA PRO A 47 5.46 9.94 16.78
C PRO A 47 6.97 9.82 16.58
N ASP A 48 7.69 10.88 16.89
CA ASP A 48 9.16 10.90 16.83
C ASP A 48 9.76 10.72 15.43
N LEU A 49 8.98 10.97 14.38
CA LEU A 49 9.47 10.93 13.02
C LEU A 49 10.55 12.01 12.81
N THR A 50 11.75 11.59 12.42
CA THR A 50 12.88 12.52 12.23
C THR A 50 12.76 13.27 10.90
N GLU A 51 13.49 14.39 10.79
CA GLU A 51 13.54 15.13 9.53
C GLU A 51 14.14 14.30 8.40
N ASP A 52 15.14 13.47 8.70
CA ASP A 52 15.74 12.58 7.71
C ASP A 52 14.72 11.56 7.19
N GLU A 53 13.91 11.00 8.08
CA GLU A 53 12.85 10.07 7.69
C GLU A 53 11.78 10.75 6.84
N LYS A 54 11.37 11.97 7.21
CA LYS A 54 10.43 12.76 6.40
C LYS A 54 10.98 13.05 5.01
N ASN A 55 12.25 13.42 4.94
CA ASN A 55 12.92 13.72 3.66
C ASN A 55 13.01 12.47 2.78
N ALA A 56 13.37 11.33 3.36
CA ALA A 56 13.43 10.07 2.63
C ALA A 56 12.05 9.68 2.08
N PHE A 57 11.01 9.87 2.89
CA PHE A 57 9.64 9.61 2.45
C PHE A 57 9.22 10.56 1.32
N SER A 58 9.55 11.85 1.43
CA SER A 58 9.26 12.83 0.37
C SER A 58 9.92 12.45 -0.95
N GLU A 59 11.16 11.98 -0.91
CA GLU A 59 11.87 11.51 -2.09
C GLU A 59 11.19 10.28 -2.71
N LEU A 60 10.76 9.33 -1.86
CA LEU A 60 10.02 8.15 -2.33
C LEU A 60 8.73 8.56 -3.03
N LEU A 61 8.00 9.54 -2.49
CA LEU A 61 6.74 10.00 -3.07
C LEU A 61 6.91 10.57 -4.48
N GLU A 62 8.09 11.07 -4.83
CA GLU A 62 8.37 11.56 -6.19
C GLU A 62 8.40 10.44 -7.22
N ASP A 63 8.69 9.21 -6.79
CA ASP A 63 8.89 8.06 -7.66
C ASP A 63 7.68 7.11 -7.72
N LEU A 64 6.58 7.45 -7.03
CA LEU A 64 5.40 6.58 -7.01
C LEU A 64 4.12 7.38 -7.12
N THR A 65 3.01 6.68 -7.33
CA THR A 65 1.67 7.26 -7.35
C THR A 65 1.04 7.17 -5.97
N VAL A 66 0.45 8.26 -5.50
CA VAL A 66 -0.39 8.25 -4.29
C VAL A 66 -1.84 8.27 -4.75
N PHE A 67 -2.58 7.21 -4.46
CA PHE A 67 -3.99 7.14 -4.80
C PHE A 67 -4.83 7.86 -3.75
N ASP A 68 -5.67 8.77 -4.20
CA ASP A 68 -6.59 9.51 -3.34
C ASP A 68 -7.76 8.63 -2.88
N LEU A 69 -8.41 9.07 -1.81
CA LEU A 69 -9.66 8.50 -1.34
C LEU A 69 -10.75 9.54 -1.57
N MET A 70 -11.55 9.35 -2.64
CA MET A 70 -12.60 10.29 -3.02
C MET A 70 -13.97 9.66 -2.88
N ALA A 71 -14.89 10.40 -2.25
CA ALA A 71 -16.27 9.93 -2.08
C ALA A 71 -16.97 9.68 -3.43
N SER A 72 -16.56 10.39 -4.48
CA SER A 72 -17.14 10.22 -5.82
C SER A 72 -16.62 8.98 -6.55
N ASP A 73 -15.61 8.30 -6.03
CA ASP A 73 -15.09 7.05 -6.60
C ASP A 73 -15.97 5.89 -6.13
N SER A 74 -17.03 5.62 -6.90
CA SER A 74 -18.02 4.61 -6.54
C SER A 74 -17.44 3.20 -6.41
N ALA A 75 -16.53 2.84 -7.32
CA ALA A 75 -15.90 1.51 -7.29
C ALA A 75 -15.09 1.33 -6.01
N LEU A 76 -14.29 2.35 -5.66
CA LEU A 76 -13.47 2.32 -4.45
C LEU A 76 -14.34 2.25 -3.19
N MET A 77 -15.43 3.04 -3.15
CA MET A 77 -16.34 3.05 -2.01
C MET A 77 -16.99 1.67 -1.82
N GLN A 78 -17.52 1.08 -2.89
CA GLN A 78 -18.17 -0.23 -2.85
C GLN A 78 -17.20 -1.34 -2.42
N GLU A 79 -16.01 -1.35 -2.98
CA GLU A 79 -15.02 -2.37 -2.64
C GLU A 79 -14.50 -2.22 -1.21
N THR A 80 -14.34 -1.00 -0.73
CA THR A 80 -13.95 -0.75 0.66
C THR A 80 -14.99 -1.33 1.63
N VAL A 81 -16.27 -1.06 1.36
CA VAL A 81 -17.36 -1.60 2.18
C VAL A 81 -17.34 -3.14 2.16
N ALA A 82 -17.18 -3.73 0.97
CA ALA A 82 -17.11 -5.18 0.83
C ALA A 82 -15.93 -5.79 1.62
N MET A 83 -14.78 -5.15 1.58
CA MET A 83 -13.60 -5.61 2.32
C MET A 83 -13.83 -5.58 3.84
N ARG A 84 -14.62 -4.64 4.31
CA ARG A 84 -14.97 -4.57 5.73
C ARG A 84 -15.98 -5.64 6.12
N ILE A 85 -17.06 -5.78 5.33
CA ILE A 85 -18.17 -6.67 5.66
C ILE A 85 -17.77 -8.13 5.45
N ASP A 86 -17.26 -8.45 4.27
CA ASP A 86 -16.94 -9.83 3.88
C ASP A 86 -15.55 -10.25 4.32
N GLY A 87 -14.59 -9.32 4.29
CA GLY A 87 -13.20 -9.59 4.61
C GLY A 87 -12.81 -9.34 6.05
N GLY A 88 -13.62 -8.62 6.81
CA GLY A 88 -13.34 -8.32 8.22
C GLY A 88 -12.17 -7.37 8.43
N LEU A 89 -11.75 -6.64 7.42
CA LEU A 89 -10.65 -5.70 7.55
C LEU A 89 -11.07 -4.44 8.31
N LYS A 90 -10.15 -3.87 9.06
CA LYS A 90 -10.32 -2.53 9.64
C LYS A 90 -10.38 -1.50 8.52
N LEU A 91 -10.99 -0.35 8.79
CA LEU A 91 -11.21 0.66 7.75
C LEU A 91 -9.94 1.07 6.99
N PRO A 92 -8.81 1.39 7.64
CA PRO A 92 -7.61 1.76 6.89
C PRO A 92 -7.13 0.64 5.97
N ASP A 93 -7.11 -0.59 6.44
CA ASP A 93 -6.68 -1.75 5.64
C ASP A 93 -7.66 -2.04 4.52
N ALA A 94 -8.96 -1.86 4.77
CA ALA A 94 -9.99 -2.02 3.74
C ALA A 94 -9.80 -1.03 2.60
N VAL A 95 -9.46 0.23 2.90
CA VAL A 95 -9.16 1.24 1.87
C VAL A 95 -7.93 0.84 1.06
N ILE A 96 -6.87 0.39 1.72
CA ILE A 96 -5.64 -0.04 1.04
C ILE A 96 -5.93 -1.22 0.10
N ALA A 97 -6.61 -2.25 0.60
CA ALA A 97 -6.94 -3.43 -0.20
C ALA A 97 -7.86 -3.08 -1.38
N ALA A 98 -8.88 -2.27 -1.14
CA ALA A 98 -9.81 -1.85 -2.19
C ALA A 98 -9.11 -1.01 -3.25
N THR A 99 -8.21 -0.12 -2.84
CA THR A 99 -7.42 0.71 -3.77
C THR A 99 -6.59 -0.19 -4.70
N ALA A 100 -5.95 -1.21 -4.16
CA ALA A 100 -5.18 -2.16 -4.96
C ALA A 100 -6.07 -2.91 -5.95
N LEU A 101 -7.21 -3.42 -5.50
CA LEU A 101 -8.14 -4.16 -6.34
C LEU A 101 -8.65 -3.31 -7.51
N VAL A 102 -9.12 -2.10 -7.22
CA VAL A 102 -9.71 -1.20 -8.22
C VAL A 102 -8.67 -0.75 -9.26
N ASN A 103 -7.40 -0.69 -8.86
CA ASN A 103 -6.32 -0.22 -9.72
C ASN A 103 -5.44 -1.36 -10.26
N ALA A 104 -5.88 -2.59 -10.12
CA ALA A 104 -5.18 -3.78 -10.63
C ALA A 104 -3.74 -3.90 -10.12
N CYS A 105 -3.55 -3.67 -8.82
CA CYS A 105 -2.26 -3.80 -8.16
C CYS A 105 -2.26 -4.99 -7.20
N GLU A 106 -1.10 -5.61 -7.02
CA GLU A 106 -0.87 -6.52 -5.91
C GLU A 106 -0.48 -5.69 -4.68
N VAL A 107 -1.01 -6.05 -3.51
CA VAL A 107 -0.58 -5.42 -2.26
C VAL A 107 0.70 -6.07 -1.79
N ILE A 108 1.73 -5.27 -1.57
CA ILE A 108 2.98 -5.76 -0.95
C ILE A 108 2.83 -5.61 0.55
N THR A 109 2.76 -6.74 1.24
CA THR A 109 2.44 -6.77 2.67
C THR A 109 2.88 -8.08 3.31
N ASN A 110 3.30 -8.01 4.56
CA ASN A 110 3.49 -9.20 5.39
C ASN A 110 2.37 -9.39 6.41
N ASP A 111 1.35 -8.52 6.38
CA ASP A 111 0.20 -8.62 7.27
C ASP A 111 -0.71 -9.76 6.81
N THR A 112 -0.90 -10.76 7.68
CA THR A 112 -1.71 -11.94 7.37
C THR A 112 -3.17 -11.60 7.09
N HIS A 113 -3.68 -10.48 7.60
CA HIS A 113 -5.03 -10.04 7.31
C HIS A 113 -5.23 -9.74 5.82
N PHE A 114 -4.22 -9.19 5.15
CA PHE A 114 -4.25 -9.01 3.70
C PHE A 114 -4.01 -10.31 2.94
N VAL A 115 -3.05 -11.10 3.40
CA VAL A 115 -2.63 -12.33 2.71
C VAL A 115 -3.80 -13.32 2.59
N HIS A 116 -4.70 -13.33 3.56
CA HIS A 116 -5.84 -14.24 3.59
C HIS A 116 -7.07 -13.71 2.86
N GLN A 117 -7.02 -12.51 2.28
CA GLN A 117 -8.13 -11.97 1.51
C GLN A 117 -8.21 -12.63 0.14
N LYS A 118 -9.41 -13.10 -0.23
CA LYS A 118 -9.61 -13.78 -1.52
C LYS A 118 -9.74 -12.82 -2.68
N ARG A 119 -10.19 -11.59 -2.42
CA ARG A 119 -10.52 -10.60 -3.45
C ARG A 119 -9.32 -9.80 -3.93
N VAL A 120 -8.26 -9.73 -3.15
CA VAL A 120 -7.06 -8.95 -3.48
C VAL A 120 -5.85 -9.88 -3.49
N GLN A 121 -4.95 -9.63 -4.41
CA GLN A 121 -3.69 -10.36 -4.47
C GLN A 121 -2.69 -9.68 -3.55
N ALA A 122 -2.08 -10.45 -2.68
CA ALA A 122 -1.06 -9.97 -1.76
C ALA A 122 0.26 -10.70 -2.03
N ARG A 123 1.35 -9.99 -1.90
CA ARG A 123 2.69 -10.55 -2.07
C ARG A 123 3.53 -10.18 -0.86
N THR A 124 4.15 -11.17 -0.26
CA THR A 124 5.01 -10.98 0.91
C THR A 124 6.45 -10.66 0.50
N TYR A 125 7.22 -10.21 1.45
CA TYR A 125 8.65 -9.90 1.26
C TYR A 125 9.46 -10.45 2.44
N ASP A 126 10.74 -10.70 2.21
CA ASP A 126 11.65 -11.21 3.24
C ASP A 126 12.10 -10.07 4.15
N LEU A 127 12.22 -10.37 5.43
CA LEU A 127 12.70 -9.39 6.41
C LEU A 127 14.24 -9.37 6.52
#